data_cf7c8974141bc9be0b0fb97b5bd2252a
#
_entry.id   cf7c8974141bc9be0b0fb97b5bd2252a
#
_cell.length_a   1.000
_cell.length_b   1.000
_cell.length_c   1.000
_cell.angle_alpha   90.00
_cell.angle_beta   90.00
_cell.angle_gamma   90.00
#
_symmetry.space_group_name_H-M   'P 1'
#
loop_
_entity.id
_entity.type
_entity.pdbx_description
1 polymer ?
#
loop_
_entity_poly.entity_id
_entity_poly.type
_entity_poly.pdbx_seq_one_letter_code
_entity_poly.pdbx_strand_id
1 'polypeptide(L)'
;MNSQMKQEMDEEAKEKREKFLAMIEAQLPPIVFKNWRGWRDLLPVAPGTIANDDVLHKGPKDFVFFGRVKGYTRESLIAYLREKVRFSA
;
A
#
# COMPACT_ATOMS: atom_id res chain seq x y z
N MET A 1 -3.33 -5.00 33.49
CA MET A 1 -2.99 -4.67 32.56
C MET A 1 -3.30 -3.57 31.96
N ASN A 2 -2.73 -3.04 31.29
CA ASN A 2 -2.95 -1.90 31.11
C ASN A 2 -3.23 -1.53 29.78
N SER A 3 -4.43 -1.04 29.50
CA SER A 3 -4.87 -0.59 28.22
C SER A 3 -4.03 0.58 27.72
N GLN A 4 -3.41 1.30 28.61
CA GLN A 4 -2.54 2.41 28.27
C GLN A 4 -1.27 1.93 27.58
N MET A 5 -0.68 0.86 28.06
CA MET A 5 0.48 0.28 27.44
C MET A 5 0.17 -0.24 26.05
N LYS A 6 -0.95 -0.89 25.89
CA LYS A 6 -1.40 -1.41 24.61
C LYS A 6 -1.65 -0.27 23.63
N GLN A 7 -2.19 0.84 24.11
CA GLN A 7 -2.44 2.01 23.30
C GLN A 7 -1.13 2.64 22.79
N GLU A 8 -0.12 2.73 23.64
CA GLU A 8 1.18 3.25 23.26
C GLU A 8 1.84 2.40 22.19
N MET A 9 1.73 1.08 22.31
CA MET A 9 2.27 0.16 21.32
C MET A 9 1.56 0.31 19.98
N ASP A 10 0.24 0.46 20.02
CA ASP A 10 -0.55 0.66 18.81
C ASP A 10 -0.20 1.97 18.12
N GLU A 11 0.04 3.03 18.89
CA GLU A 11 0.45 4.31 18.34
C GLU A 11 1.83 4.26 17.70
N GLU A 12 2.78 3.57 18.32
CA GLU A 12 4.09 3.38 17.75
C GLU A 12 4.03 2.61 16.43
N ALA A 13 3.24 1.55 16.39
CA ALA A 13 3.07 0.77 15.18
C ALA A 13 2.42 1.61 14.08
N LYS A 14 1.45 2.42 14.44
CA LYS A 14 0.79 3.32 13.52
C LYS A 14 1.76 4.36 12.95
N GLU A 15 2.59 4.96 13.79
CA GLU A 15 3.58 5.92 13.34
C GLU A 15 4.59 5.31 12.39
N LYS A 16 5.07 4.12 12.70
CA LYS A 16 6.00 3.41 11.83
C LYS A 16 5.38 3.12 10.47
N ARG A 17 4.13 2.70 10.48
CA ARG A 17 3.40 2.43 9.25
C ARG A 17 3.26 3.68 8.40
N GLU A 18 2.87 4.80 9.00
CA GLU A 18 2.67 6.04 8.26
C GLU A 18 3.99 6.58 7.70
N LYS A 19 5.08 6.47 8.44
CA LYS A 19 6.40 6.85 7.94
C LYS A 19 6.82 5.98 6.78
N PHE A 20 6.60 4.68 6.88
CA PHE A 20 6.93 3.74 5.82
C PHE A 20 6.14 4.05 4.55
N LEU A 21 4.83 4.28 4.70
CA LEU A 21 3.98 4.61 3.56
C LEU A 21 4.34 5.95 2.93
N ALA A 22 4.71 6.93 3.74
CA ALA A 22 5.14 8.23 3.23
C ALA A 22 6.43 8.11 2.41
N MET A 23 7.36 7.26 2.85
CA MET A 23 8.58 7.01 2.10
C MET A 23 8.29 6.38 0.74
N ILE A 24 7.37 5.42 0.71
CA ILE A 24 6.96 4.80 -0.55
C ILE A 24 6.27 5.83 -1.43
N GLU A 25 5.32 6.56 -0.88
CA GLU A 25 4.53 7.53 -1.65
C GLU A 25 5.42 8.58 -2.33
N ALA A 26 6.45 9.03 -1.63
CA ALA A 26 7.37 10.04 -2.16
C ALA A 26 8.11 9.55 -3.41
N GLN A 27 8.22 8.25 -3.61
CA GLN A 27 8.94 7.68 -4.74
C GLN A 27 8.02 7.14 -5.83
N LEU A 28 6.71 7.16 -5.62
CA LEU A 28 5.77 6.63 -6.60
C LEU A 28 5.42 7.66 -7.66
N PRO A 29 5.27 7.23 -8.92
CA PRO A 29 4.69 8.11 -9.95
C PRO A 29 3.21 8.37 -9.65
N PRO A 30 2.59 9.38 -10.27
CA PRO A 30 1.16 9.67 -10.03
C PRO A 30 0.23 8.49 -10.32
N ILE A 31 0.55 7.72 -11.36
CA ILE A 31 -0.16 6.49 -11.69
C ILE A 31 0.88 5.37 -11.68
N VAL A 32 0.59 4.31 -10.95
CA VAL A 32 1.51 3.19 -10.80
C VAL A 32 0.98 2.01 -11.61
N PHE A 33 1.57 1.78 -12.78
CA PHE A 33 1.18 0.66 -13.62
C PHE A 33 1.84 -0.63 -13.14
N LYS A 34 1.15 -1.74 -13.34
CA LYS A 34 1.66 -3.05 -12.91
C LYS A 34 2.99 -3.42 -13.54
N ASN A 35 3.29 -2.88 -14.71
CA ASN A 35 4.57 -3.12 -15.38
C ASN A 35 5.62 -2.06 -15.08
N TRP A 36 5.37 -1.17 -14.14
CA TRP A 36 6.34 -0.17 -13.74
C TRP A 36 7.60 -0.84 -13.19
N ARG A 37 8.76 -0.40 -13.68
CA ARG A 37 10.03 -1.04 -13.33
C ARG A 37 10.39 -0.96 -11.86
N GLY A 38 9.97 0.09 -11.17
CA GLY A 38 10.25 0.28 -9.76
C GLY A 38 9.38 -0.55 -8.83
N TRP A 39 8.41 -1.29 -9.37
CA TRP A 39 7.44 -2.01 -8.55
C TRP A 39 8.10 -2.96 -7.57
N ARG A 40 9.01 -3.81 -8.06
CA ARG A 40 9.65 -4.83 -7.22
C ARG A 40 10.59 -4.24 -6.19
N ASP A 41 11.22 -3.12 -6.52
CA ASP A 41 12.20 -2.49 -5.65
C ASP A 41 11.55 -1.68 -4.54
N LEU A 42 10.35 -1.20 -4.77
CA LEU A 42 9.72 -0.26 -3.86
C LEU A 42 8.51 -0.82 -3.12
N LEU A 43 7.66 -1.59 -3.80
CA LEU A 43 6.40 -2.02 -3.22
C LEU A 43 6.51 -3.36 -2.52
N PRO A 44 5.91 -3.50 -1.33
CA PRO A 44 5.97 -4.74 -0.56
C PRO A 44 5.00 -5.81 -1.04
N VAL A 45 4.27 -5.56 -2.12
CA VAL A 45 3.25 -6.47 -2.62
C VAL A 45 3.53 -6.78 -4.08
N ALA A 46 3.38 -8.05 -4.46
CA ALA A 46 3.58 -8.47 -5.85
C ALA A 46 2.37 -8.07 -6.71
N PRO A 47 2.59 -7.79 -8.01
CA PRO A 47 1.46 -7.47 -8.90
C PRO A 47 0.38 -8.55 -8.92
N GLY A 48 0.78 -9.82 -8.82
CA GLY A 48 -0.18 -10.93 -8.78
C GLY A 48 -1.07 -10.91 -7.55
N THR A 49 -0.53 -10.50 -6.42
CA THR A 49 -1.30 -10.39 -5.18
C THR A 49 -2.38 -9.31 -5.32
N ILE A 50 -2.02 -8.16 -5.89
CA ILE A 50 -3.00 -7.09 -6.13
C ILE A 50 -4.05 -7.57 -7.13
N ALA A 51 -3.66 -8.30 -8.16
CA ALA A 51 -4.61 -8.82 -9.15
C ALA A 51 -5.64 -9.73 -8.48
N ASN A 52 -5.22 -10.58 -7.54
CA ASN A 52 -6.16 -11.41 -6.80
C ASN A 52 -7.10 -10.56 -5.94
N ASP A 53 -6.58 -9.54 -5.28
CA ASP A 53 -7.41 -8.66 -4.47
C ASP A 53 -8.40 -7.88 -5.33
N ASP A 54 -8.01 -7.50 -6.54
CA ASP A 54 -8.93 -6.84 -7.48
C ASP A 54 -10.11 -7.73 -7.82
N VAL A 55 -9.86 -9.01 -8.06
CA VAL A 55 -10.93 -9.98 -8.35
C VAL A 55 -11.89 -10.07 -7.16
N LEU A 56 -11.37 -9.95 -5.95
CA LEU A 56 -12.18 -10.02 -4.74
C LEU A 56 -12.75 -8.65 -4.34
N HIS A 57 -12.57 -7.63 -5.16
CA HIS A 57 -12.98 -6.26 -4.89
C HIS A 57 -12.34 -5.67 -3.63
N LYS A 58 -11.11 -6.10 -3.34
CA LYS A 58 -10.33 -5.65 -2.20
C LYS A 58 -9.07 -4.88 -2.60
N GLY A 59 -8.88 -4.66 -3.89
CA GLY A 59 -7.74 -3.92 -4.40
C GLY A 59 -7.89 -2.41 -4.26
N PRO A 60 -6.90 -1.66 -4.76
CA PRO A 60 -7.00 -0.20 -4.79
C PRO A 60 -8.23 0.24 -5.57
N LYS A 61 -8.90 1.30 -5.07
CA LYS A 61 -10.20 1.69 -5.61
C LYS A 61 -10.16 2.51 -6.87
N ASP A 62 -9.12 3.33 -7.05
CA ASP A 62 -8.98 4.16 -8.25
C ASP A 62 -7.95 3.56 -9.17
N PHE A 63 -8.35 3.19 -10.36
CA PHE A 63 -7.46 2.56 -11.32
C PHE A 63 -7.78 3.03 -12.72
N VAL A 64 -6.81 2.87 -13.62
CA VAL A 64 -6.95 3.20 -15.04
C VAL A 64 -6.36 2.07 -15.85
N PHE A 65 -6.75 2.00 -17.12
CA PHE A 65 -6.13 1.05 -18.03
C PHE A 65 -5.47 1.82 -19.16
N PHE A 66 -4.25 1.44 -19.48
CA PHE A 66 -3.58 1.88 -20.69
C PHE A 66 -3.39 0.63 -21.55
N GLY A 67 -4.27 0.49 -22.54
CA GLY A 67 -4.35 -0.77 -23.27
C GLY A 67 -4.83 -1.87 -22.32
N ARG A 68 -4.00 -2.89 -22.14
CA ARG A 68 -4.32 -4.02 -21.24
C ARG A 68 -3.64 -3.88 -19.88
N VAL A 69 -2.83 -2.86 -19.69
CA VAL A 69 -2.07 -2.70 -18.46
C VAL A 69 -2.89 -1.87 -17.49
N LYS A 70 -3.14 -2.44 -16.31
CA LYS A 70 -3.84 -1.74 -15.26
C LYS A 70 -2.88 -0.92 -14.42
N GLY A 71 -3.26 0.30 -14.12
CA GLY A 71 -2.52 1.18 -13.24
C GLY A 71 -3.42 1.68 -12.13
N TYR A 72 -2.81 2.03 -11.01
CA TYR A 72 -3.54 2.53 -9.85
C TYR A 72 -3.07 3.95 -9.55
N THR A 73 -3.97 4.80 -9.12
CA THR A 73 -3.54 6.12 -8.65
C THR A 73 -2.65 5.93 -7.43
N ARG A 74 -1.66 6.80 -7.28
CA ARG A 74 -0.75 6.72 -6.14
C ARG A 74 -1.52 6.73 -4.82
N GLU A 75 -2.52 7.60 -4.72
CA GLU A 75 -3.31 7.75 -3.51
C GLU A 75 -4.08 6.47 -3.16
N SER A 76 -4.71 5.84 -4.15
CA SER A 76 -5.48 4.63 -3.89
C SER A 76 -4.57 3.45 -3.56
N LEU A 77 -3.39 3.40 -4.17
CA LEU A 77 -2.41 2.35 -3.87
C LEU A 77 -1.90 2.49 -2.44
N ILE A 78 -1.62 3.71 -2.00
CA ILE A 78 -1.17 3.94 -0.62
C ILE A 78 -2.29 3.59 0.37
N ALA A 79 -3.54 3.94 0.07
CA ALA A 79 -4.66 3.57 0.92
C ALA A 79 -4.81 2.04 1.04
N TYR A 80 -4.63 1.33 -0.06
CA TYR A 80 -4.65 -0.12 -0.08
C TYR A 80 -3.52 -0.70 0.79
N LEU A 81 -2.30 -0.18 0.64
CA LEU A 81 -1.16 -0.64 1.43
C LEU A 81 -1.34 -0.34 2.91
N ARG A 82 -1.99 0.77 3.25
CA ARG A 82 -2.22 1.14 4.63
C ARG A 82 -3.01 0.07 5.38
N GLU A 83 -3.94 -0.57 4.70
CA GLU A 83 -4.73 -1.65 5.30
C GLU A 83 -3.97 -2.96 5.39
N LYS A 84 -2.94 -3.14 4.55
CA LYS A 84 -2.21 -4.40 4.47
C LYS A 84 -0.93 -4.39 5.31
N VAL A 85 -0.27 -3.25 5.43
CA VAL A 85 1.01 -3.15 6.12
C VAL A 85 0.79 -3.08 7.62
N ARG A 86 1.52 -3.90 8.36
CA ARG A 86 1.47 -3.91 9.82
C ARG A 86 2.87 -3.93 10.38
N PHE A 87 3.07 -3.18 11.42
CA PHE A 87 4.32 -3.20 12.16
C PHE A 87 4.04 -3.67 13.58
N SER A 88 4.94 -4.48 14.11
CA SER A 88 4.86 -4.81 15.54
C SER A 88 5.59 -3.72 16.32
N ALA A 89 5.02 -3.36 17.42
CA ALA A 89 5.59 -2.33 18.29
C ALA A 89 6.57 -2.92 19.28
#